data_89ea98547f3c5725802e03e0ba1acb57
#
_entry.id   89ea98547f3c5725802e03e0ba1acb57
#
_cell.length_a   1.000
_cell.length_b   1.000
_cell.length_c   1.000
_cell.angle_alpha   90.00
_cell.angle_beta   90.00
_cell.angle_gamma   90.00
#
_symmetry.space_group_name_H-M   'P 1'
#
loop_
_entity.id
_entity.type
_entity.pdbx_description
1 polymer ?
#
loop_
_entity_poly.entity_id
_entity_poly.type
_entity_poly.pdbx_seq_one_letter_code
_entity_poly.pdbx_strand_id
1 'polypeptide(L)'
;MISMQLFLSDVGGLSEQTTYGTSHMNRIDRLTAIILLLQGGKRTASEIARRFEVSKRTVFRDIEALCEIGVPVVTETGAHGGYTLMPDYSLAPLQLTSREALLLRLALSSVSQLADTPFKLERESLLAKMQALIPTRYQQDTEHLLQTIHLDVPLRNYATPFIEQLLESARTGQWLHISYRSERGASQQTILPRRLYSAAGFWYCEAYSLERQEERTYRVDRFVEVSATQVPENSEPQRLQLPYGHPSHPEVRIQLTARGVLMMERDRHLGDSIQPHGEEGGLLCFRCPPGEYDWLVRTLLGLGAEAEVLAPDTLRQLLRQAALNIAHHYAQ
;
A
#
# COMPACT_ATOMS: atom_id res chain seq x y z
N MET A 1 -2.98 7.49 -11.10
CA MET A 1 -1.90 7.92 -10.20
C MET A 1 -2.13 9.31 -9.59
N ILE A 2 -3.34 9.79 -9.46
CA ILE A 2 -3.68 11.07 -8.80
C ILE A 2 -4.38 10.84 -7.44
N SER A 3 -4.96 9.67 -7.18
CA SER A 3 -5.70 9.39 -5.93
C SER A 3 -4.88 8.88 -4.74
N MET A 4 -3.60 8.57 -4.90
CA MET A 4 -2.80 8.01 -3.79
C MET A 4 -1.80 9.01 -3.19
N GLN A 5 -1.66 10.19 -3.78
CA GLN A 5 -0.83 11.26 -3.21
C GLN A 5 -1.55 12.06 -2.11
N LEU A 6 -2.87 11.93 -2.02
CA LEU A 6 -3.69 12.57 -0.97
C LEU A 6 -3.72 11.81 0.36
N PHE A 7 -3.32 10.52 0.39
CA PHE A 7 -3.36 9.74 1.64
C PHE A 7 -2.05 9.74 2.44
N LEU A 8 -0.94 10.18 1.85
CA LEU A 8 0.36 10.25 2.57
C LEU A 8 0.75 11.69 2.96
N SER A 9 0.07 12.71 2.45
CA SER A 9 0.28 14.11 2.88
C SER A 9 -0.40 14.46 4.19
N ASP A 10 -1.41 13.69 4.62
CA ASP A 10 -2.13 13.96 5.87
C ASP A 10 -1.52 13.34 7.13
N VAL A 11 -0.53 12.45 7.00
CA VAL A 11 0.17 11.90 8.18
C VAL A 11 1.37 12.76 8.62
N GLY A 12 1.86 13.64 7.74
CA GLY A 12 2.95 14.59 8.04
C GLY A 12 2.50 15.98 8.49
N GLY A 13 1.21 16.27 8.47
CA GLY A 13 0.62 17.59 8.73
C GLY A 13 -0.10 17.74 10.06
N LEU A 14 0.20 16.94 11.08
CA LEU A 14 -0.22 17.23 12.47
C LEU A 14 0.76 18.21 13.13
N SER A 15 1.18 19.24 12.38
CA SER A 15 1.69 20.47 12.96
C SER A 15 0.49 21.38 13.21
N GLU A 16 0.23 21.62 14.50
CA GLU A 16 -0.45 22.80 15.03
C GLU A 16 -1.89 23.06 14.53
N GLN A 17 -2.85 22.59 15.27
CA GLN A 17 -4.17 23.13 15.53
C GLN A 17 -5.27 22.05 15.57
N THR A 18 -5.13 21.10 16.50
CA THR A 18 -6.36 20.56 17.10
C THR A 18 -6.55 21.28 18.43
N THR A 19 -7.19 22.43 18.38
CA THR A 19 -7.80 23.07 19.54
C THR A 19 -8.93 22.16 20.00
N TYR A 20 -8.62 21.23 20.91
CA TYR A 20 -9.65 20.62 21.73
C TYR A 20 -10.23 21.76 22.58
N GLY A 21 -11.50 22.05 22.31
CA GLY A 21 -12.24 23.04 23.10
C GLY A 21 -12.07 22.75 24.58
N THR A 22 -11.90 23.81 25.37
CA THR A 22 -11.74 23.86 26.82
C THR A 22 -12.98 23.33 27.54
N SER A 23 -13.18 22.01 27.49
CA SER A 23 -14.06 21.25 28.37
C SER A 23 -13.16 20.33 29.17
N HIS A 24 -13.04 20.54 30.48
CA HIS A 24 -12.23 19.82 31.45
C HIS A 24 -11.81 18.42 31.02
N MET A 25 -10.63 18.30 30.42
CA MET A 25 -10.01 17.01 30.12
C MET A 25 -9.87 16.23 31.43
N ASN A 26 -10.49 15.08 31.55
CA ASN A 26 -10.37 14.27 32.74
C ASN A 26 -8.91 13.77 32.91
N ARG A 27 -8.56 13.28 34.11
CA ARG A 27 -7.17 12.83 34.39
C ARG A 27 -6.73 11.69 33.51
N ILE A 28 -7.62 10.75 33.21
CA ILE A 28 -7.30 9.56 32.41
C ILE A 28 -6.98 9.95 30.97
N ASP A 29 -7.81 10.79 30.36
CA ASP A 29 -7.60 11.30 29.00
C ASP A 29 -6.28 12.08 28.91
N ARG A 30 -5.97 12.87 29.93
CA ARG A 30 -4.70 13.61 29.99
C ARG A 30 -3.49 12.70 30.11
N LEU A 31 -3.54 11.63 30.92
CA LEU A 31 -2.47 10.64 31.02
C LEU A 31 -2.20 9.98 29.67
N THR A 32 -3.25 9.56 28.96
CA THR A 32 -3.15 8.97 27.61
C THR A 32 -2.55 9.97 26.62
N ALA A 33 -3.00 11.22 26.65
CA ALA A 33 -2.49 12.27 25.77
C ALA A 33 -1.01 12.63 26.05
N ILE A 34 -0.56 12.54 27.31
CA ILE A 34 0.85 12.71 27.68
C ILE A 34 1.70 11.58 27.08
N ILE A 35 1.25 10.33 27.15
CA ILE A 35 1.96 9.20 26.54
C ILE A 35 2.13 9.44 25.04
N LEU A 36 1.05 9.78 24.32
CA LEU A 36 1.09 10.08 22.88
C LEU A 36 2.02 11.25 22.55
N LEU A 37 2.04 12.27 23.38
CA LEU A 37 2.94 13.42 23.20
C LEU A 37 4.42 13.02 23.36
N LEU A 38 4.73 12.14 24.32
CA LEU A 38 6.08 11.66 24.58
C LEU A 38 6.57 10.63 23.54
N GLN A 39 5.66 9.95 22.83
CA GLN A 39 6.02 9.12 21.67
C GLN A 39 6.59 9.96 20.52
N GLY A 40 6.13 11.20 20.37
CA GLY A 40 6.67 12.16 19.41
C GLY A 40 8.03 12.78 19.81
N GLY A 41 8.65 12.26 20.88
CA GLY A 41 9.97 12.68 21.36
C GLY A 41 9.94 13.44 22.68
N LYS A 42 11.12 13.88 23.12
CA LYS A 42 11.33 14.57 24.40
C LYS A 42 10.48 15.82 24.56
N ARG A 43 9.87 16.00 25.74
CA ARG A 43 9.09 17.18 26.13
C ARG A 43 9.45 17.64 27.53
N THR A 44 9.51 18.95 27.73
CA THR A 44 9.72 19.55 29.05
C THR A 44 8.41 19.62 29.85
N ALA A 45 8.51 19.66 31.16
CA ALA A 45 7.33 19.88 32.03
C ALA A 45 6.56 21.14 31.66
N SER A 46 7.26 22.19 31.20
CA SER A 46 6.66 23.46 30.77
C SER A 46 5.84 23.33 29.50
N GLU A 47 6.33 22.56 28.51
CA GLU A 47 5.60 22.30 27.25
C GLU A 47 4.35 21.47 27.51
N ILE A 48 4.47 20.43 28.34
CA ILE A 48 3.33 19.58 28.73
C ILE A 48 2.28 20.43 29.48
N ALA A 49 2.72 21.20 30.46
CA ALA A 49 1.85 22.09 31.26
C ALA A 49 1.07 23.09 30.38
N ARG A 50 1.77 23.73 29.41
CA ARG A 50 1.17 24.66 28.47
C ARG A 50 0.18 23.97 27.51
N ARG A 51 0.53 22.81 26.99
CA ARG A 51 -0.31 22.10 26.04
C ARG A 51 -1.63 21.60 26.61
N PHE A 52 -1.61 21.18 27.88
CA PHE A 52 -2.80 20.65 28.57
C PHE A 52 -3.43 21.68 29.57
N GLU A 53 -2.95 22.90 29.56
CA GLU A 53 -3.45 23.99 30.40
C GLU A 53 -3.47 23.63 31.90
N VAL A 54 -2.45 22.91 32.37
CA VAL A 54 -2.31 22.49 33.77
C VAL A 54 -1.03 23.04 34.40
N SER A 55 -0.96 23.02 35.75
CA SER A 55 0.26 23.40 36.45
C SER A 55 1.39 22.38 36.25
N LYS A 56 2.68 22.79 36.32
CA LYS A 56 3.82 21.87 36.35
C LYS A 56 3.70 20.84 37.47
N ARG A 57 3.14 21.21 38.60
CA ARG A 57 2.87 20.30 39.73
C ARG A 57 1.89 19.16 39.30
N THR A 58 0.90 19.51 38.50
CA THR A 58 -0.03 18.50 37.95
C THR A 58 0.70 17.57 36.98
N VAL A 59 1.58 18.14 36.10
CA VAL A 59 2.41 17.31 35.18
C VAL A 59 3.28 16.33 35.98
N PHE A 60 3.95 16.76 37.03
CA PHE A 60 4.78 15.87 37.86
C PHE A 60 3.97 14.70 38.42
N ARG A 61 2.78 14.98 38.97
CA ARG A 61 1.89 13.92 39.48
C ARG A 61 1.36 13.00 38.39
N ASP A 62 1.13 13.52 37.20
CA ASP A 62 0.70 12.70 36.07
C ASP A 62 1.83 11.82 35.56
N ILE A 63 3.07 12.31 35.52
CA ILE A 63 4.25 11.49 35.18
C ILE A 63 4.50 10.41 36.24
N GLU A 64 4.41 10.73 37.53
CA GLU A 64 4.49 9.73 38.61
C GLU A 64 3.43 8.64 38.43
N ALA A 65 2.18 9.03 38.18
CA ALA A 65 1.09 8.08 37.95
C ALA A 65 1.33 7.20 36.72
N LEU A 66 1.91 7.74 35.65
CA LEU A 66 2.29 6.96 34.47
C LEU A 66 3.37 5.94 34.82
N CYS A 67 4.37 6.31 35.61
CA CYS A 67 5.41 5.38 36.07
C CYS A 67 4.82 4.28 36.99
N GLU A 68 3.89 4.63 37.89
CA GLU A 68 3.20 3.69 38.77
C GLU A 68 2.40 2.62 38.00
N ILE A 69 1.79 2.98 36.87
CA ILE A 69 1.07 2.03 36.01
C ILE A 69 1.96 1.31 35.01
N GLY A 70 3.30 1.46 35.13
CA GLY A 70 4.27 0.71 34.32
C GLY A 70 4.66 1.36 33.01
N VAL A 71 4.32 2.63 32.75
CA VAL A 71 4.81 3.38 31.59
C VAL A 71 6.25 3.83 31.86
N PRO A 72 7.26 3.37 31.09
CA PRO A 72 8.66 3.65 31.36
C PRO A 72 9.05 5.06 30.87
N VAL A 73 8.71 6.07 31.67
CA VAL A 73 9.12 7.45 31.42
C VAL A 73 10.52 7.70 31.96
N VAL A 74 11.41 8.11 31.07
CA VAL A 74 12.78 8.55 31.43
C VAL A 74 12.75 10.04 31.72
N THR A 75 13.28 10.44 32.88
CA THR A 75 13.44 11.84 33.28
C THR A 75 14.88 12.28 33.10
N GLU A 76 15.10 13.30 32.28
CA GLU A 76 16.40 13.97 32.18
C GLU A 76 16.36 15.26 32.96
N THR A 77 17.37 15.47 33.81
CA THR A 77 17.51 16.67 34.64
C THR A 77 18.41 17.70 33.97
N GLY A 78 18.26 18.98 34.29
CA GLY A 78 19.11 20.09 33.81
C GLY A 78 18.37 21.12 32.98
N ALA A 79 19.10 22.12 32.46
CA ALA A 79 18.57 23.25 31.69
C ALA A 79 17.76 22.83 30.45
N HIS A 80 18.12 21.72 29.85
CA HIS A 80 17.44 21.08 28.73
C HIS A 80 16.76 19.77 29.13
N GLY A 81 16.45 19.62 30.42
CA GLY A 81 15.76 18.45 30.99
C GLY A 81 14.34 18.27 30.45
N GLY A 82 13.83 17.08 30.58
CA GLY A 82 12.47 16.74 30.12
C GLY A 82 12.15 15.28 30.34
N TYR A 83 11.04 14.88 29.77
CA TYR A 83 10.52 13.51 29.81
C TYR A 83 10.57 12.91 28.42
N THR A 84 10.95 11.62 28.35
CA THR A 84 10.89 10.81 27.13
C THR A 84 10.43 9.41 27.50
N LEU A 85 9.91 8.66 26.57
CA LEU A 85 9.65 7.22 26.75
C LEU A 85 10.92 6.43 26.44
N MET A 86 11.10 5.27 27.07
CA MET A 86 12.16 4.35 26.66
C MET A 86 12.02 3.99 25.19
N PRO A 87 13.13 3.85 24.42
CA PRO A 87 13.10 3.61 22.97
C PRO A 87 12.26 2.41 22.53
N ASP A 88 12.23 1.36 23.37
CA ASP A 88 11.51 0.10 23.07
C ASP A 88 10.10 0.03 23.67
N TYR A 89 9.59 1.15 24.21
CA TYR A 89 8.24 1.16 24.75
C TYR A 89 7.23 1.02 23.64
N SER A 90 6.56 -0.10 23.61
CA SER A 90 5.47 -0.35 22.66
C SER A 90 4.31 0.64 22.88
N LEU A 91 3.62 0.96 21.80
CA LEU A 91 2.47 1.88 21.77
C LEU A 91 1.56 1.74 22.99
N ALA A 92 1.17 2.85 23.58
CA ALA A 92 0.15 2.90 24.64
C ALA A 92 -1.09 2.08 24.22
N PRO A 93 -1.82 1.47 25.18
CA PRO A 93 -3.03 0.73 24.84
C PRO A 93 -3.98 1.56 23.97
N LEU A 94 -4.19 1.11 22.74
CA LEU A 94 -5.13 1.76 21.86
C LEU A 94 -6.54 1.51 22.40
N GLN A 95 -7.25 2.54 22.78
CA GLN A 95 -8.66 2.40 23.17
C GLN A 95 -9.50 2.37 21.90
N LEU A 96 -9.97 1.20 21.54
CA LEU A 96 -10.81 0.98 20.37
C LEU A 96 -12.27 0.83 20.76
N THR A 97 -13.15 1.51 20.06
CA THR A 97 -14.55 1.18 20.05
C THR A 97 -14.78 -0.20 19.39
N SER A 98 -15.94 -0.82 19.65
CA SER A 98 -16.28 -2.11 19.03
C SER A 98 -16.25 -2.04 17.49
N ARG A 99 -16.65 -0.92 16.89
CA ARG A 99 -16.61 -0.71 15.43
C ARG A 99 -15.20 -0.57 14.88
N GLU A 100 -14.32 0.12 15.58
CA GLU A 100 -12.90 0.23 15.20
C GLU A 100 -12.19 -1.11 15.30
N ALA A 101 -12.45 -1.88 16.37
CA ALA A 101 -11.94 -3.23 16.52
C ALA A 101 -12.43 -4.16 15.40
N LEU A 102 -13.71 -4.06 14.99
CA LEU A 102 -14.26 -4.80 13.87
C LEU A 102 -13.58 -4.42 12.54
N LEU A 103 -13.40 -3.12 12.28
CA LEU A 103 -12.71 -2.64 11.08
C LEU A 103 -11.29 -3.18 10.99
N LEU A 104 -10.54 -3.15 12.09
CA LEU A 104 -9.18 -3.70 12.13
C LEU A 104 -9.17 -5.22 11.91
N ARG A 105 -10.12 -5.97 12.50
CA ARG A 105 -10.24 -7.41 12.25
C ARG A 105 -10.56 -7.70 10.78
N LEU A 106 -11.46 -6.94 10.15
CA LEU A 106 -11.78 -7.08 8.73
C LEU A 106 -10.54 -6.83 7.85
N ALA A 107 -9.79 -5.77 8.12
CA ALA A 107 -8.55 -5.46 7.40
C ALA A 107 -7.50 -6.56 7.55
N LEU A 108 -7.28 -7.05 8.79
CA LEU A 108 -6.32 -8.12 9.06
C LEU A 108 -6.75 -9.46 8.44
N SER A 109 -8.07 -9.77 8.43
CA SER A 109 -8.57 -10.98 7.79
C SER A 109 -8.33 -10.98 6.28
N SER A 110 -8.45 -9.82 5.63
CA SER A 110 -8.17 -9.67 4.19
C SER A 110 -6.68 -9.88 3.87
N VAL A 111 -5.78 -9.35 4.69
CA VAL A 111 -4.34 -9.62 4.58
C VAL A 111 -4.03 -11.10 4.84
N SER A 112 -4.84 -11.78 5.66
CA SER A 112 -4.68 -13.22 5.94
C SER A 112 -4.99 -14.12 4.75
N GLN A 113 -5.71 -13.63 3.75
CA GLN A 113 -6.00 -14.37 2.53
C GLN A 113 -4.80 -14.37 1.54
N LEU A 114 -3.81 -13.51 1.73
CA LEU A 114 -2.56 -13.58 0.98
C LEU A 114 -1.80 -14.84 1.42
N ALA A 115 -1.38 -15.66 0.46
CA ALA A 115 -0.71 -16.94 0.70
C ALA A 115 0.57 -16.77 1.53
N ASP A 116 1.25 -15.66 1.30
CA ASP A 116 2.47 -15.30 2.01
C ASP A 116 2.54 -13.78 2.20
N THR A 117 3.23 -13.31 3.24
CA THR A 117 3.34 -11.89 3.56
C THR A 117 4.58 -11.67 4.45
N PRO A 118 5.29 -10.55 4.28
CA PRO A 118 6.46 -10.22 5.12
C PRO A 118 6.10 -9.98 6.60
N PHE A 119 4.81 -9.90 6.95
CA PHE A 119 4.33 -9.59 8.32
C PHE A 119 3.49 -10.72 8.91
N LYS A 120 3.79 -11.98 8.59
CA LYS A 120 2.96 -13.11 9.01
C LYS A 120 2.89 -13.27 10.53
N LEU A 121 4.03 -13.21 11.21
CA LEU A 121 4.10 -13.37 12.67
C LEU A 121 3.44 -12.20 13.40
N GLU A 122 3.71 -10.98 12.97
CA GLU A 122 3.12 -9.75 13.52
C GLU A 122 1.60 -9.75 13.34
N ARG A 123 1.11 -10.17 12.19
CA ARG A 123 -0.31 -10.30 11.90
C ARG A 123 -1.00 -11.31 12.81
N GLU A 124 -0.42 -12.50 12.98
CA GLU A 124 -0.95 -13.56 13.87
C GLU A 124 -0.99 -13.09 15.33
N SER A 125 0.09 -12.44 15.78
CA SER A 125 0.16 -11.84 17.12
C SER A 125 -0.89 -10.76 17.32
N LEU A 126 -1.08 -9.89 16.32
CA LEU A 126 -2.05 -8.79 16.38
C LEU A 126 -3.50 -9.33 16.39
N LEU A 127 -3.81 -10.32 15.56
CA LEU A 127 -5.13 -10.98 15.56
C LEU A 127 -5.45 -11.59 16.91
N ALA A 128 -4.50 -12.32 17.54
CA ALA A 128 -4.68 -12.90 18.85
C ALA A 128 -4.94 -11.83 19.93
N LYS A 129 -4.17 -10.74 19.93
CA LYS A 129 -4.38 -9.61 20.85
C LYS A 129 -5.76 -8.95 20.65
N MET A 130 -6.17 -8.73 19.42
CA MET A 130 -7.48 -8.15 19.11
C MET A 130 -8.63 -9.06 19.55
N GLN A 131 -8.50 -10.37 19.36
CA GLN A 131 -9.51 -11.33 19.81
C GLN A 131 -9.66 -11.33 21.34
N ALA A 132 -8.56 -11.18 22.08
CA ALA A 132 -8.57 -11.08 23.54
C ALA A 132 -9.21 -9.77 24.04
N LEU A 133 -9.15 -8.70 23.27
CA LEU A 133 -9.72 -7.38 23.65
C LEU A 133 -11.24 -7.29 23.44
N ILE A 134 -11.84 -8.14 22.61
CA ILE A 134 -13.28 -8.11 22.35
C ILE A 134 -14.03 -8.82 23.50
N PRO A 135 -14.86 -8.10 24.26
CA PRO A 135 -15.65 -8.70 25.31
C PRO A 135 -16.53 -9.84 24.78
N THR A 136 -16.66 -10.94 25.53
CA THR A 136 -17.37 -12.16 25.12
C THR A 136 -18.78 -11.88 24.62
N ARG A 137 -19.49 -10.91 25.22
CA ARG A 137 -20.83 -10.49 24.81
C ARG A 137 -20.93 -9.95 23.38
N TYR A 138 -19.83 -9.45 22.79
CA TYR A 138 -19.78 -8.92 21.43
C TYR A 138 -19.10 -9.85 20.43
N GLN A 139 -18.57 -10.98 20.89
CA GLN A 139 -17.85 -11.90 19.99
C GLN A 139 -18.78 -12.49 18.92
N GLN A 140 -19.98 -12.89 19.30
CA GLN A 140 -20.96 -13.45 18.35
C GLN A 140 -21.40 -12.42 17.31
N ASP A 141 -21.72 -11.20 17.73
CA ASP A 141 -22.12 -10.12 16.81
C ASP A 141 -20.96 -9.77 15.86
N THR A 142 -19.74 -9.74 16.37
CA THR A 142 -18.54 -9.48 15.58
C THR A 142 -18.30 -10.58 14.54
N GLU A 143 -18.45 -11.84 14.94
CA GLU A 143 -18.31 -13.00 14.05
C GLU A 143 -19.37 -12.98 12.96
N HIS A 144 -20.62 -12.70 13.30
CA HIS A 144 -21.71 -12.57 12.35
C HIS A 144 -21.47 -11.45 11.33
N LEU A 145 -20.98 -10.29 11.78
CA LEU A 145 -20.64 -9.18 10.88
C LEU A 145 -19.47 -9.54 9.93
N LEU A 146 -18.45 -10.25 10.41
CA LEU A 146 -17.34 -10.71 9.58
C LEU A 146 -17.75 -11.79 8.56
N GLN A 147 -18.81 -12.56 8.83
CA GLN A 147 -19.41 -13.47 7.87
C GLN A 147 -20.27 -12.74 6.82
N THR A 148 -20.85 -11.58 7.21
CA THR A 148 -21.71 -10.77 6.33
C THR A 148 -20.89 -9.87 5.41
N ILE A 149 -19.75 -9.37 5.87
CA ILE A 149 -18.85 -8.47 5.13
C ILE A 149 -17.47 -9.09 5.05
N HIS A 150 -16.96 -9.29 3.86
CA HIS A 150 -15.56 -9.68 3.64
C HIS A 150 -14.97 -8.90 2.47
N LEU A 151 -13.65 -8.73 2.50
CA LEU A 151 -12.89 -8.21 1.38
C LEU A 151 -12.35 -9.41 0.60
N ASP A 152 -12.81 -9.57 -0.63
CA ASP A 152 -12.41 -10.71 -1.45
C ASP A 152 -10.97 -10.52 -1.96
N VAL A 153 -10.07 -11.31 -1.43
CA VAL A 153 -8.70 -11.45 -1.92
C VAL A 153 -8.56 -12.87 -2.45
N PRO A 154 -8.38 -13.05 -3.76
CA PRO A 154 -8.29 -14.39 -4.33
C PRO A 154 -7.21 -15.23 -3.66
N LEU A 155 -7.61 -16.38 -3.11
CA LEU A 155 -6.68 -17.33 -2.50
C LEU A 155 -5.74 -17.90 -3.59
N ARG A 156 -4.44 -17.79 -3.35
CA ARG A 156 -3.40 -18.29 -4.24
C ARG A 156 -2.46 -19.20 -3.46
N ASN A 157 -2.12 -20.34 -4.04
CA ASN A 157 -1.16 -21.27 -3.42
C ASN A 157 0.23 -21.06 -4.06
N TYR A 158 1.04 -20.21 -3.44
CA TYR A 158 2.41 -19.95 -3.86
C TYR A 158 3.24 -19.49 -2.65
N ALA A 159 4.56 -19.58 -2.78
CA ALA A 159 5.51 -19.07 -1.80
C ALA A 159 6.24 -17.84 -2.34
N THR A 160 6.60 -16.93 -1.45
CA THR A 160 7.40 -15.73 -1.78
C THR A 160 8.64 -15.64 -0.90
N PRO A 161 9.60 -16.58 -1.04
CA PRO A 161 10.74 -16.72 -0.13
C PRO A 161 11.64 -15.47 -0.09
N PHE A 162 11.56 -14.62 -1.10
CA PHE A 162 12.41 -13.42 -1.22
C PHE A 162 11.69 -12.12 -0.88
N ILE A 163 10.44 -12.16 -0.39
CA ILE A 163 9.63 -10.95 -0.19
C ILE A 163 10.26 -9.98 0.82
N GLU A 164 10.84 -10.48 1.90
CA GLU A 164 11.53 -9.64 2.90
C GLU A 164 12.80 -9.00 2.34
N GLN A 165 13.58 -9.76 1.56
CA GLN A 165 14.78 -9.25 0.91
C GLN A 165 14.46 -8.18 -0.13
N LEU A 166 13.40 -8.37 -0.91
CA LEU A 166 12.91 -7.38 -1.87
C LEU A 166 12.41 -6.11 -1.16
N LEU A 167 11.70 -6.25 -0.05
CA LEU A 167 11.21 -5.15 0.76
C LEU A 167 12.37 -4.33 1.35
N GLU A 168 13.34 -5.00 1.95
CA GLU A 168 14.52 -4.34 2.52
C GLU A 168 15.35 -3.65 1.45
N SER A 169 15.51 -4.28 0.28
CA SER A 169 16.18 -3.70 -0.85
C SER A 169 15.47 -2.43 -1.38
N ALA A 170 14.13 -2.46 -1.47
CA ALA A 170 13.35 -1.29 -1.86
C ALA A 170 13.49 -0.13 -0.85
N ARG A 171 13.61 -0.45 0.45
CA ARG A 171 13.79 0.53 1.53
C ARG A 171 15.17 1.17 1.54
N THR A 172 16.22 0.37 1.26
CA THR A 172 17.62 0.80 1.36
C THR A 172 18.20 1.27 0.04
N GLY A 173 17.51 1.07 -1.09
CA GLY A 173 18.06 1.36 -2.43
C GLY A 173 19.14 0.36 -2.86
N GLN A 174 19.11 -0.86 -2.32
CA GLN A 174 20.08 -1.90 -2.65
C GLN A 174 19.78 -2.54 -4.01
N TRP A 175 20.77 -2.63 -4.89
CA TRP A 175 20.68 -3.39 -6.13
C TRP A 175 20.71 -4.89 -5.88
N LEU A 176 19.92 -5.62 -6.67
CA LEU A 176 19.82 -7.08 -6.61
C LEU A 176 20.13 -7.70 -7.97
N HIS A 177 20.94 -8.75 -7.95
CA HIS A 177 21.05 -9.69 -9.05
C HIS A 177 20.03 -10.80 -8.84
N ILE A 178 19.20 -11.08 -9.87
CA ILE A 178 18.07 -11.99 -9.77
C ILE A 178 18.06 -13.03 -10.89
N SER A 179 17.59 -14.21 -10.56
CA SER A 179 17.09 -15.19 -11.54
C SER A 179 15.56 -15.14 -11.54
N TYR A 180 14.96 -14.83 -12.68
CA TYR A 180 13.53 -14.62 -12.82
C TYR A 180 12.90 -15.52 -13.86
N ARG A 181 11.83 -16.23 -13.50
CA ARG A 181 11.08 -17.12 -14.39
C ARG A 181 9.94 -16.36 -15.05
N SER A 182 10.05 -16.11 -16.34
CA SER A 182 8.99 -15.55 -17.17
C SER A 182 8.34 -16.60 -18.06
N GLU A 183 7.29 -16.23 -18.78
CA GLU A 183 6.66 -17.07 -19.81
C GLU A 183 7.63 -17.41 -20.96
N ARG A 184 8.65 -16.57 -21.16
CA ARG A 184 9.70 -16.76 -22.17
C ARG A 184 10.91 -17.55 -21.66
N GLY A 185 10.85 -18.06 -20.42
CA GLY A 185 11.93 -18.81 -19.78
C GLY A 185 12.57 -18.06 -18.61
N ALA A 186 13.63 -18.64 -18.05
CA ALA A 186 14.42 -18.03 -17.00
C ALA A 186 15.39 -16.98 -17.57
N SER A 187 15.59 -15.88 -16.86
CA SER A 187 16.52 -14.82 -17.23
C SER A 187 17.24 -14.30 -15.99
N GLN A 188 18.52 -13.96 -16.18
CA GLN A 188 19.31 -13.25 -15.17
C GLN A 188 19.16 -11.74 -15.42
N GLN A 189 18.94 -10.97 -14.37
CA GLN A 189 18.76 -9.53 -14.46
C GLN A 189 19.30 -8.86 -13.19
N THR A 190 19.70 -7.62 -13.34
CA THR A 190 20.07 -6.72 -12.23
C THR A 190 18.94 -5.71 -12.05
N ILE A 191 18.35 -5.66 -10.88
CA ILE A 191 17.21 -4.78 -10.62
C ILE A 191 17.44 -3.91 -9.39
N LEU A 192 16.78 -2.76 -9.37
CA LEU A 192 16.66 -1.91 -8.20
C LEU A 192 15.19 -1.87 -7.77
N PRO A 193 14.80 -2.63 -6.75
CA PRO A 193 13.44 -2.60 -6.21
C PRO A 193 13.04 -1.20 -5.77
N ARG A 194 11.78 -0.82 -6.06
CA ARG A 194 11.22 0.48 -5.70
C ARG A 194 10.04 0.34 -4.74
N ARG A 195 9.15 -0.59 -5.05
CA ARG A 195 7.90 -0.76 -4.30
C ARG A 195 7.39 -2.20 -4.42
N LEU A 196 6.81 -2.69 -3.32
CA LEU A 196 6.03 -3.92 -3.31
C LEU A 196 4.55 -3.59 -3.11
N TYR A 197 3.69 -4.33 -3.80
CA TYR A 197 2.26 -4.24 -3.62
C TYR A 197 1.57 -5.58 -3.90
N SER A 198 0.37 -5.75 -3.33
CA SER A 198 -0.46 -6.92 -3.61
C SER A 198 -1.62 -6.56 -4.52
N ALA A 199 -1.91 -7.42 -5.50
CA ALA A 199 -3.05 -7.31 -6.38
C ALA A 199 -3.52 -8.69 -6.83
N ALA A 200 -4.84 -8.92 -6.87
CA ALA A 200 -5.45 -10.19 -7.28
C ALA A 200 -4.87 -11.42 -6.56
N GLY A 201 -4.49 -11.26 -5.28
CA GLY A 201 -3.91 -12.31 -4.45
C GLY A 201 -2.44 -12.61 -4.72
N PHE A 202 -1.73 -11.85 -5.55
CA PHE A 202 -0.29 -11.98 -5.79
C PHE A 202 0.48 -10.77 -5.27
N TRP A 203 1.74 -10.99 -4.91
CA TRP A 203 2.69 -9.93 -4.64
C TRP A 203 3.46 -9.55 -5.91
N TYR A 204 3.63 -8.25 -6.08
CA TYR A 204 4.37 -7.64 -7.18
C TYR A 204 5.47 -6.72 -6.64
N CYS A 205 6.59 -6.70 -7.34
CA CYS A 205 7.71 -5.82 -7.12
C CYS A 205 7.88 -4.91 -8.34
N GLU A 206 7.72 -3.61 -8.17
CA GLU A 206 8.14 -2.63 -9.16
C GLU A 206 9.63 -2.37 -8.96
N ALA A 207 10.40 -2.51 -10.02
CA ALA A 207 11.84 -2.36 -9.98
C ALA A 207 12.37 -1.84 -11.32
N TYR A 208 13.44 -1.06 -11.25
CA TYR A 208 14.21 -0.69 -12.43
C TYR A 208 15.11 -1.84 -12.87
N SER A 209 15.05 -2.21 -14.14
CA SER A 209 15.93 -3.23 -14.75
C SER A 209 17.12 -2.56 -15.42
N LEU A 210 18.34 -2.91 -15.00
CA LEU A 210 19.58 -2.35 -15.55
C LEU A 210 19.77 -2.74 -17.01
N GLU A 211 19.54 -4.02 -17.35
CA GLU A 211 19.74 -4.55 -18.70
C GLU A 211 18.75 -3.99 -19.71
N ARG A 212 17.54 -3.63 -19.24
CA ARG A 212 16.50 -3.09 -20.11
C ARG A 212 16.38 -1.58 -20.06
N GLN A 213 17.02 -0.95 -19.05
CA GLN A 213 16.97 0.49 -18.78
C GLN A 213 15.53 1.02 -18.67
N GLU A 214 14.62 0.21 -18.08
CA GLU A 214 13.21 0.56 -17.88
C GLU A 214 12.71 0.02 -16.55
N GLU A 215 11.64 0.64 -16.01
CA GLU A 215 10.92 0.10 -14.86
C GLU A 215 10.05 -1.07 -15.31
N ARG A 216 10.02 -2.08 -14.48
CA ARG A 216 9.23 -3.28 -14.73
C ARG A 216 8.54 -3.75 -13.48
N THR A 217 7.44 -4.46 -13.69
CA THR A 217 6.71 -5.13 -12.63
C THR A 217 7.02 -6.62 -12.67
N TYR A 218 7.49 -7.14 -11.55
CA TYR A 218 7.83 -8.54 -11.36
C TYR A 218 6.85 -9.19 -10.37
N ARG A 219 6.34 -10.38 -10.69
CA ARG A 219 5.61 -11.17 -9.69
C ARG A 219 6.60 -11.83 -8.73
N VAL A 220 6.36 -11.66 -7.43
CA VAL A 220 7.34 -12.06 -6.40
C VAL A 220 7.51 -13.58 -6.32
N ASP A 221 6.48 -14.36 -6.61
CA ASP A 221 6.53 -15.84 -6.66
C ASP A 221 7.36 -16.41 -7.81
N ARG A 222 7.78 -15.58 -8.77
CA ARG A 222 8.56 -15.99 -9.93
C ARG A 222 10.06 -15.75 -9.78
N PHE A 223 10.51 -15.17 -8.66
CA PHE A 223 11.93 -15.09 -8.34
C PHE A 223 12.45 -16.46 -7.95
N VAL A 224 13.54 -16.89 -8.57
CA VAL A 224 14.20 -18.18 -8.32
C VAL A 224 15.41 -18.02 -7.42
N GLU A 225 16.17 -16.94 -7.65
CA GLU A 225 17.34 -16.56 -6.87
C GLU A 225 17.39 -15.04 -6.75
N VAL A 226 17.83 -14.57 -5.59
CA VAL A 226 18.01 -13.15 -5.31
C VAL A 226 19.28 -12.99 -4.49
N SER A 227 20.19 -12.13 -4.94
CA SER A 227 21.42 -11.79 -4.22
C SER A 227 21.69 -10.30 -4.30
N ALA A 228 22.25 -9.73 -3.22
CA ALA A 228 22.68 -8.34 -3.23
C ALA A 228 23.86 -8.15 -4.20
N THR A 229 23.86 -7.05 -4.94
CA THR A 229 24.95 -6.72 -5.84
C THR A 229 25.29 -5.23 -5.76
N GLN A 230 26.48 -4.88 -6.24
CA GLN A 230 26.90 -3.50 -6.41
C GLN A 230 26.89 -3.18 -7.90
N VAL A 231 26.41 -2.01 -8.24
CA VAL A 231 26.38 -1.49 -9.59
C VAL A 231 27.21 -0.20 -9.59
N PRO A 232 27.96 0.12 -10.68
CA PRO A 232 28.71 1.37 -10.75
C PRO A 232 27.85 2.60 -10.45
N GLU A 233 28.40 3.60 -9.74
CA GLU A 233 27.71 4.81 -9.29
C GLU A 233 26.97 5.57 -10.41
N ASN A 234 27.42 5.45 -11.66
CA ASN A 234 26.78 6.07 -12.83
C ASN A 234 25.59 5.26 -13.39
N SER A 235 25.23 4.14 -12.78
CA SER A 235 24.10 3.28 -13.21
C SER A 235 22.81 3.63 -12.51
N GLU A 236 22.80 4.63 -11.63
CA GLU A 236 21.54 5.13 -11.08
C GLU A 236 20.62 5.58 -12.21
N PRO A 237 19.40 5.06 -12.26
CA PRO A 237 18.45 5.56 -13.21
C PRO A 237 18.29 7.06 -12.95
N GLN A 238 18.77 7.89 -13.86
CA GLN A 238 18.18 9.22 -13.95
C GLN A 238 16.67 8.97 -13.93
N ARG A 239 15.93 9.66 -13.06
CA ARG A 239 14.46 9.57 -12.92
C ARG A 239 13.76 9.95 -14.22
N LEU A 240 14.02 9.20 -15.28
CA LEU A 240 13.39 9.28 -16.59
C LEU A 240 12.37 8.16 -16.76
N GLN A 241 11.63 7.88 -15.70
CA GLN A 241 10.32 7.33 -15.96
C GLN A 241 9.45 8.50 -16.41
N LEU A 242 9.23 8.45 -17.69
CA LEU A 242 8.10 9.17 -18.25
C LEU A 242 6.85 8.52 -17.64
N PRO A 243 6.14 9.19 -16.72
CA PRO A 243 4.96 8.59 -16.09
C PRO A 243 3.99 8.15 -17.19
N TYR A 244 3.18 7.12 -16.91
CA TYR A 244 2.03 6.83 -17.74
C TYR A 244 1.35 8.17 -18.08
N GLY A 245 1.15 8.42 -19.38
CA GLY A 245 0.65 9.71 -19.82
C GLY A 245 1.72 10.72 -20.27
N HIS A 246 3.02 10.37 -20.29
CA HIS A 246 4.04 11.29 -20.80
C HIS A 246 3.75 11.71 -22.25
N PRO A 247 3.92 13.00 -22.61
CA PRO A 247 3.60 13.53 -23.94
C PRO A 247 4.31 12.82 -25.10
N SER A 248 5.47 12.21 -24.89
CA SER A 248 6.21 11.46 -25.92
C SER A 248 5.61 10.10 -26.27
N HIS A 249 4.76 9.53 -25.41
CA HIS A 249 4.12 8.26 -25.69
C HIS A 249 2.96 8.44 -26.68
N PRO A 250 2.71 7.45 -27.57
CA PRO A 250 1.56 7.47 -28.44
C PRO A 250 0.24 7.62 -27.67
N GLU A 251 -0.65 8.41 -28.19
CA GLU A 251 -2.00 8.52 -27.67
C GLU A 251 -2.81 7.29 -28.09
N VAL A 252 -3.39 6.62 -27.09
CA VAL A 252 -4.33 5.52 -27.27
C VAL A 252 -5.74 6.04 -27.08
N ARG A 253 -6.60 5.76 -28.06
CA ARG A 253 -8.02 6.11 -28.01
C ARG A 253 -8.85 4.86 -28.28
N ILE A 254 -9.74 4.53 -27.35
CA ILE A 254 -10.58 3.33 -27.41
C ILE A 254 -12.01 3.75 -27.11
N GLN A 255 -12.92 3.45 -28.03
CA GLN A 255 -14.33 3.61 -27.80
C GLN A 255 -14.92 2.36 -27.17
N LEU A 256 -15.74 2.55 -26.15
CA LEU A 256 -16.43 1.49 -25.41
C LEU A 256 -17.94 1.62 -25.63
N THR A 257 -18.62 0.47 -25.80
CA THR A 257 -20.07 0.42 -25.66
C THR A 257 -20.47 0.56 -24.18
N ALA A 258 -21.76 0.73 -23.87
CA ALA A 258 -22.27 0.72 -22.49
C ALA A 258 -21.82 -0.52 -21.71
N ARG A 259 -21.88 -1.68 -22.35
CA ARG A 259 -21.41 -2.95 -21.74
C ARG A 259 -19.89 -2.96 -21.58
N GLY A 260 -19.15 -2.44 -22.54
CA GLY A 260 -17.71 -2.27 -22.47
C GLY A 260 -17.27 -1.39 -21.30
N VAL A 261 -18.02 -0.31 -21.02
CA VAL A 261 -17.81 0.54 -19.84
C VAL A 261 -17.95 -0.30 -18.55
N LEU A 262 -19.07 -1.01 -18.37
CA LEU A 262 -19.31 -1.85 -17.18
C LEU A 262 -18.26 -2.96 -17.00
N MET A 263 -17.68 -3.47 -18.08
CA MET A 263 -16.61 -4.47 -18.01
C MET A 263 -15.27 -3.83 -17.67
N MET A 264 -14.98 -2.64 -18.21
CA MET A 264 -13.69 -1.97 -18.07
C MET A 264 -13.58 -1.15 -16.77
N GLU A 265 -14.68 -0.66 -16.20
CA GLU A 265 -14.66 0.10 -14.93
C GLU A 265 -14.04 -0.68 -13.76
N ARG A 266 -14.00 -2.01 -13.86
CA ARG A 266 -13.34 -2.89 -12.88
C ARG A 266 -11.84 -3.01 -13.09
N ASP A 267 -11.34 -2.52 -14.23
CA ASP A 267 -9.89 -2.56 -14.51
C ASP A 267 -9.16 -1.53 -13.65
N ARG A 268 -8.14 -2.00 -12.94
CA ARG A 268 -7.39 -1.20 -11.98
C ARG A 268 -6.64 -0.01 -12.62
N HIS A 269 -6.26 -0.14 -13.88
CA HIS A 269 -5.39 0.83 -14.57
C HIS A 269 -6.19 1.77 -15.46
N LEU A 270 -7.26 1.29 -16.07
CA LEU A 270 -8.01 1.99 -17.09
C LEU A 270 -9.41 2.42 -16.63
N GLY A 271 -9.99 1.76 -15.62
CA GLY A 271 -11.36 2.03 -15.17
C GLY A 271 -11.61 3.48 -14.82
N ASP A 272 -10.72 4.09 -14.04
CA ASP A 272 -10.84 5.50 -13.63
C ASP A 272 -10.60 6.52 -14.78
N SER A 273 -10.12 6.05 -15.93
CA SER A 273 -9.80 6.89 -17.09
C SER A 273 -10.93 6.94 -18.13
N ILE A 274 -12.05 6.26 -17.88
CA ILE A 274 -13.19 6.23 -18.79
C ILE A 274 -13.92 7.56 -18.72
N GLN A 275 -14.06 8.21 -19.87
CA GLN A 275 -14.86 9.43 -20.04
C GLN A 275 -16.20 9.08 -20.70
N PRO A 276 -17.33 9.60 -20.21
CA PRO A 276 -18.62 9.41 -20.87
C PRO A 276 -18.57 9.86 -22.33
N HIS A 277 -19.10 9.04 -23.25
CA HIS A 277 -19.15 9.34 -24.66
C HIS A 277 -20.41 8.76 -25.31
N GLY A 278 -21.23 9.60 -25.93
CA GLY A 278 -22.55 9.18 -26.44
C GLY A 278 -23.58 8.98 -25.33
N GLU A 279 -24.69 8.31 -25.66
CA GLU A 279 -25.82 8.17 -24.72
C GLU A 279 -25.53 7.21 -23.55
N GLU A 280 -24.73 6.17 -23.74
CA GLU A 280 -24.37 5.23 -22.68
C GLU A 280 -22.95 4.66 -22.82
N GLY A 281 -22.16 5.10 -23.79
CA GLY A 281 -20.82 4.62 -24.06
C GLY A 281 -19.72 5.37 -23.31
N GLY A 282 -18.48 4.95 -23.50
CA GLY A 282 -17.31 5.57 -22.92
C GLY A 282 -16.17 5.71 -23.93
N LEU A 283 -15.30 6.67 -23.68
CA LEU A 283 -14.05 6.88 -24.39
C LEU A 283 -12.88 6.80 -23.42
N LEU A 284 -11.92 5.94 -23.72
CA LEU A 284 -10.62 5.88 -23.05
C LEU A 284 -9.62 6.69 -23.88
N CYS A 285 -9.02 7.71 -23.26
CA CYS A 285 -7.93 8.48 -23.83
C CYS A 285 -6.76 8.51 -22.88
N PHE A 286 -5.66 7.88 -23.25
CA PHE A 286 -4.44 7.85 -22.43
C PHE A 286 -3.21 7.66 -23.31
N ARG A 287 -2.03 7.92 -22.76
CA ARG A 287 -0.76 7.70 -23.45
C ARG A 287 -0.09 6.44 -22.93
N CYS A 288 0.31 5.57 -23.87
CA CYS A 288 0.85 4.26 -23.52
C CYS A 288 2.11 3.97 -24.35
N PRO A 289 3.22 3.57 -23.72
CA PRO A 289 4.40 3.16 -24.45
C PRO A 289 4.14 1.89 -25.27
N PRO A 290 4.70 1.76 -26.49
CA PRO A 290 4.50 0.57 -27.33
C PRO A 290 4.91 -0.74 -26.65
N GLY A 291 5.84 -0.72 -25.70
CA GLY A 291 6.24 -1.90 -24.92
C GLY A 291 5.11 -2.53 -24.08
N GLU A 292 4.04 -1.77 -23.79
CA GLU A 292 2.86 -2.23 -23.03
C GLU A 292 1.71 -2.72 -23.94
N TYR A 293 1.87 -2.66 -25.25
CA TYR A 293 0.79 -3.05 -26.18
C TYR A 293 0.42 -4.54 -26.07
N ASP A 294 1.36 -5.43 -25.73
CA ASP A 294 1.07 -6.85 -25.50
C ASP A 294 0.08 -7.05 -24.33
N TRP A 295 0.23 -6.26 -23.26
CA TRP A 295 -0.71 -6.26 -22.15
C TRP A 295 -2.08 -5.70 -22.58
N LEU A 296 -2.06 -4.56 -23.27
CA LEU A 296 -3.27 -3.87 -23.69
C LEU A 296 -4.09 -4.70 -24.69
N VAL A 297 -3.44 -5.38 -25.63
CA VAL A 297 -4.09 -6.32 -26.56
C VAL A 297 -4.79 -7.45 -25.80
N ARG A 298 -4.15 -8.05 -24.80
CA ARG A 298 -4.79 -9.10 -23.98
C ARG A 298 -6.01 -8.59 -23.23
N THR A 299 -5.92 -7.40 -22.68
CA THR A 299 -7.04 -6.74 -21.98
C THR A 299 -8.21 -6.49 -22.94
N LEU A 300 -7.94 -5.92 -24.10
CA LEU A 300 -8.95 -5.59 -25.12
C LEU A 300 -9.60 -6.82 -25.76
N LEU A 301 -8.85 -7.91 -25.96
CA LEU A 301 -9.43 -9.18 -26.43
C LEU A 301 -10.49 -9.72 -25.45
N GLY A 302 -10.33 -9.48 -24.16
CA GLY A 302 -11.32 -9.85 -23.14
C GLY A 302 -12.65 -9.08 -23.25
N LEU A 303 -12.64 -7.92 -23.87
CA LEU A 303 -13.85 -7.11 -24.14
C LEU A 303 -14.55 -7.49 -25.44
N GLY A 304 -13.85 -8.19 -26.36
CA GLY A 304 -14.42 -8.59 -27.65
C GLY A 304 -14.88 -7.38 -28.48
N ALA A 305 -16.14 -7.40 -28.90
CA ALA A 305 -16.75 -6.34 -29.71
C ALA A 305 -17.15 -5.09 -28.90
N GLU A 306 -17.01 -5.12 -27.59
CA GLU A 306 -17.42 -4.02 -26.71
C GLU A 306 -16.38 -2.89 -26.64
N ALA A 307 -15.22 -3.07 -27.29
CA ALA A 307 -14.15 -2.10 -27.36
C ALA A 307 -13.63 -1.94 -28.78
N GLU A 308 -13.57 -0.71 -29.27
CA GLU A 308 -12.99 -0.38 -30.57
C GLU A 308 -11.77 0.54 -30.41
N VAL A 309 -10.61 0.09 -30.91
CA VAL A 309 -9.39 0.89 -30.91
C VAL A 309 -9.47 1.92 -32.04
N LEU A 310 -9.58 3.20 -31.70
CA LEU A 310 -9.60 4.29 -32.66
C LEU A 310 -8.19 4.74 -33.06
N ALA A 311 -7.25 4.70 -32.11
CA ALA A 311 -5.84 5.05 -32.31
C ALA A 311 -4.97 4.36 -31.25
N PRO A 312 -3.69 4.08 -31.54
CA PRO A 312 -2.99 4.18 -32.82
C PRO A 312 -3.26 2.95 -33.73
N ASP A 313 -3.01 3.12 -35.02
CA ASP A 313 -3.19 2.01 -35.99
C ASP A 313 -2.30 0.79 -35.68
N THR A 314 -1.12 0.99 -35.13
CA THR A 314 -0.23 -0.11 -34.71
C THR A 314 -0.89 -1.01 -33.65
N LEU A 315 -1.57 -0.44 -32.66
CA LEU A 315 -2.31 -1.21 -31.67
C LEU A 315 -3.50 -1.94 -32.29
N ARG A 316 -4.23 -1.28 -33.20
CA ARG A 316 -5.36 -1.88 -33.94
C ARG A 316 -4.90 -3.09 -34.76
N GLN A 317 -3.75 -3.01 -35.42
CA GLN A 317 -3.17 -4.12 -36.20
C GLN A 317 -2.78 -5.28 -35.30
N LEU A 318 -2.13 -5.03 -34.16
CA LEU A 318 -1.78 -6.05 -33.18
C LEU A 318 -3.01 -6.77 -32.64
N LEU A 319 -4.06 -6.00 -32.27
CA LEU A 319 -5.31 -6.59 -31.77
C LEU A 319 -5.99 -7.45 -32.86
N ARG A 320 -6.06 -6.95 -34.10
CA ARG A 320 -6.60 -7.73 -35.22
C ARG A 320 -5.83 -9.03 -35.45
N GLN A 321 -4.49 -8.96 -35.44
CA GLN A 321 -3.66 -10.16 -35.62
C GLN A 321 -3.87 -11.18 -34.51
N ALA A 322 -3.95 -10.72 -33.27
CA ALA A 322 -4.21 -11.59 -32.12
C ALA A 322 -5.59 -12.25 -32.21
N ALA A 323 -6.63 -11.52 -32.61
CA ALA A 323 -7.97 -12.06 -32.82
C ALA A 323 -8.01 -13.11 -33.95
N LEU A 324 -7.31 -12.86 -35.07
CA LEU A 324 -7.20 -13.80 -36.17
C LEU A 324 -6.47 -15.08 -35.75
N ASN A 325 -5.41 -14.98 -34.95
CA ASN A 325 -4.68 -16.13 -34.42
C ASN A 325 -5.58 -17.02 -33.54
N ILE A 326 -6.43 -16.39 -32.69
CA ILE A 326 -7.42 -17.13 -31.89
C ILE A 326 -8.44 -17.83 -32.82
N ALA A 327 -9.01 -17.07 -33.76
CA ALA A 327 -10.00 -17.64 -34.70
C ALA A 327 -9.42 -18.81 -35.47
N HIS A 328 -8.17 -18.72 -35.95
CA HIS A 328 -7.50 -19.79 -36.65
C HIS A 328 -7.26 -21.03 -35.76
N HIS A 329 -6.91 -20.81 -34.49
CA HIS A 329 -6.70 -21.90 -33.53
C HIS A 329 -7.97 -22.75 -33.32
N TYR A 330 -9.14 -22.11 -33.28
CA TYR A 330 -10.43 -22.78 -33.07
C TYR A 330 -11.15 -23.19 -34.39
N ALA A 331 -10.60 -22.88 -35.55
CA ALA A 331 -11.14 -23.30 -36.85
C ALA A 331 -10.58 -24.67 -37.32
N GLN A 332 -9.66 -25.25 -36.55
CA GLN A 332 -9.11 -26.60 -36.76
C GLN A 332 -9.88 -27.59 -35.88
#